data_f7403553781a58d4a9521aba219d8eb4
#
_entry.id   f7403553781a58d4a9521aba219d8eb4
#
_cell.length_a   1.000
_cell.length_b   1.000
_cell.length_c   1.000
_cell.angle_alpha   90.00
_cell.angle_beta   90.00
_cell.angle_gamma   90.00
#
_symmetry.space_group_name_H-M   'P 1'
#
loop_
_entity.id
_entity.type
_entity.pdbx_description
1 polymer ?
#
loop_
_entity_poly.entity_id
_entity_poly.type
_entity_poly.pdbx_seq_one_letter_code
_entity_poly.pdbx_strand_id
1 'polypeptide(L)'
;RWTAKLNKIIDNFPGHKEYFSNLQHAAFSDTKKILFVNRGVDISRPLSAQNDCFWWGYQNFSKLNKPYYTFKKIVRGYEPLLSNSLDNIKNKVICSLFKAPLTDNKVMAGLFNDSGEILDLFESK
;
A
#
# COMPACT_ATOMS: atom_id res chain seq x y z
N ARG A 1 23.01 -10.05 13.67
CA ARG A 1 24.07 -9.02 13.57
C ARG A 1 23.65 -7.79 12.78
N TRP A 2 23.08 -7.94 11.60
CA TRP A 2 22.64 -6.80 10.79
C TRP A 2 21.47 -6.03 11.44
N THR A 3 20.47 -6.74 11.92
CA THR A 3 19.33 -6.16 12.65
C THR A 3 19.75 -5.38 13.90
N ALA A 4 20.75 -5.87 14.64
CA ALA A 4 21.25 -5.18 15.81
C ALA A 4 21.96 -3.85 15.45
N LYS A 5 22.68 -3.79 14.31
CA LYS A 5 23.26 -2.55 13.80
C LYS A 5 22.18 -1.56 13.36
N LEU A 6 21.16 -2.05 12.65
CA LEU A 6 20.05 -1.22 12.22
C LEU A 6 19.29 -0.62 13.42
N ASN A 7 19.00 -1.43 14.44
CA ASN A 7 18.34 -0.97 15.65
C ASN A 7 19.14 0.14 16.35
N LYS A 8 20.46 0.00 16.45
CA LYS A 8 21.31 1.06 17.01
C LYS A 8 21.25 2.36 16.21
N ILE A 9 21.17 2.28 14.89
CA ILE A 9 21.03 3.46 14.04
C ILE A 9 19.68 4.12 14.27
N ILE A 10 18.60 3.33 14.29
CA ILE A 10 17.24 3.82 14.53
C ILE A 10 17.12 4.47 15.92
N ASP A 11 17.73 3.87 16.93
CA ASP A 11 17.71 4.38 18.31
C ASP A 11 18.40 5.76 18.47
N ASN A 12 19.31 6.11 17.53
CA ASN A 12 19.94 7.44 17.52
C ASN A 12 19.04 8.57 17.01
N PHE A 13 17.89 8.24 16.43
CA PHE A 13 16.93 9.23 15.91
C PHE A 13 15.65 9.23 16.75
N PRO A 14 15.39 10.29 17.52
CA PRO A 14 14.18 10.39 18.35
C PRO A 14 12.91 10.18 17.54
N GLY A 15 12.00 9.34 18.05
CA GLY A 15 10.71 9.04 17.45
C GLY A 15 10.70 7.96 16.36
N HIS A 16 11.87 7.58 15.80
CA HIS A 16 11.91 6.58 14.75
C HIS A 16 11.48 5.19 15.22
N LYS A 17 11.95 4.77 16.37
CA LYS A 17 11.59 3.48 16.96
C LYS A 17 10.08 3.40 17.24
N GLU A 18 9.53 4.46 17.81
CA GLU A 18 8.11 4.58 18.09
C GLU A 18 7.28 4.56 16.79
N TYR A 19 7.71 5.31 15.78
CA TYR A 19 7.08 5.27 14.44
C TYR A 19 7.01 3.86 13.89
N PHE A 20 8.13 3.14 13.83
CA PHE A 20 8.17 1.77 13.30
C PHE A 20 7.33 0.79 14.11
N SER A 21 7.30 0.92 15.45
CA SER A 21 6.50 0.04 16.30
C SER A 21 4.99 0.27 16.15
N ASN A 22 4.58 1.44 15.69
CA ASN A 22 3.18 1.82 15.50
C ASN A 22 2.68 1.60 14.05
N LEU A 23 3.54 1.13 13.14
CA LEU A 23 3.12 0.82 11.77
C LEU A 23 2.05 -0.27 11.75
N GLN A 24 0.97 -0.01 11.04
CA GLN A 24 -0.12 -0.96 10.88
C GLN A 24 0.12 -1.87 9.66
N HIS A 25 -0.36 -3.10 9.73
CA HIS A 25 -0.29 -4.05 8.61
C HIS A 25 -1.20 -3.64 7.45
N ALA A 26 -2.34 -3.06 7.78
CA ALA A 26 -3.31 -2.52 6.86
C ALA A 26 -4.15 -1.45 7.55
N ALA A 27 -4.79 -0.61 6.77
CA ALA A 27 -5.77 0.36 7.25
C ALA A 27 -6.98 0.34 6.31
N PHE A 28 -8.12 0.82 6.78
CA PHE A 28 -9.31 0.96 5.94
C PHE A 28 -10.06 2.24 6.28
N SER A 29 -10.82 2.74 5.31
CA SER A 29 -11.68 3.91 5.50
C SER A 29 -12.82 3.60 6.48
N ASP A 30 -13.34 4.64 7.17
CA ASP A 30 -14.46 4.49 8.11
C ASP A 30 -15.68 3.83 7.46
N THR A 31 -15.92 4.11 6.20
CA THR A 31 -17.00 3.50 5.39
C THR A 31 -16.72 2.04 5.00
N LYS A 32 -15.52 1.51 5.29
CA LYS A 32 -15.05 0.18 4.87
C LYS A 32 -15.15 -0.04 3.35
N LYS A 33 -14.99 1.01 2.56
CA LYS A 33 -14.98 0.93 1.10
C LYS A 33 -13.59 0.87 0.51
N ILE A 34 -12.58 1.36 1.23
CA ILE A 34 -11.18 1.41 0.79
C ILE A 34 -10.35 0.62 1.80
N LEU A 35 -9.52 -0.29 1.29
CA LEU A 35 -8.48 -0.99 2.04
C LEU A 35 -7.11 -0.49 1.59
N PHE A 36 -6.28 -0.07 2.53
CA PHE A 36 -4.91 0.36 2.30
C PHE A 36 -3.95 -0.72 2.78
N VAL A 37 -3.05 -1.15 1.91
CA VAL A 37 -2.04 -2.17 2.20
C VAL A 37 -0.69 -1.76 1.63
N ASN A 38 0.39 -2.33 2.14
CA ASN A 38 1.71 -2.04 1.59
C ASN A 38 1.87 -2.60 0.16
N ARG A 39 1.69 -3.91 -0.02
CA ARG A 39 1.91 -4.56 -1.32
C ARG A 39 0.73 -5.31 -1.89
N GLY A 40 -0.08 -5.95 -1.08
CA GLY A 40 -1.17 -6.72 -1.63
C GLY A 40 -2.08 -7.39 -0.62
N VAL A 41 -2.99 -8.17 -1.15
CA VAL A 41 -3.97 -8.96 -0.40
C VAL A 41 -4.27 -10.24 -1.19
N ASP A 42 -4.45 -11.33 -0.48
CA ASP A 42 -4.98 -12.57 -1.04
C ASP A 42 -6.50 -12.62 -0.85
N ILE A 43 -7.25 -12.39 -1.91
CA ILE A 43 -8.71 -12.33 -1.86
C ILE A 43 -9.38 -13.69 -1.56
N SER A 44 -8.66 -14.79 -1.62
CA SER A 44 -9.15 -16.11 -1.24
C SER A 44 -9.16 -16.32 0.28
N ARG A 45 -8.49 -15.44 1.04
CA ARG A 45 -8.36 -15.52 2.49
C ARG A 45 -9.17 -14.45 3.18
N PRO A 46 -9.68 -14.72 4.39
CA PRO A 46 -10.30 -13.67 5.20
C PRO A 46 -9.26 -12.62 5.63
N LEU A 47 -9.73 -11.42 5.93
CA LEU A 47 -8.88 -10.29 6.30
C LEU A 47 -7.96 -10.61 7.50
N SER A 48 -8.47 -11.40 8.45
CA SER A 48 -7.74 -11.84 9.64
C SER A 48 -6.66 -12.89 9.37
N ALA A 49 -6.65 -13.51 8.19
CA ALA A 49 -5.72 -14.58 7.83
C ALA A 49 -4.79 -14.21 6.66
N GLN A 50 -4.59 -12.91 6.44
CA GLN A 50 -3.72 -12.43 5.36
C GLN A 50 -2.23 -12.68 5.63
N ASN A 51 -1.83 -12.78 6.91
CA ASN A 51 -0.43 -12.99 7.31
C ASN A 51 0.51 -12.01 6.58
N ASP A 52 1.49 -12.54 5.87
CA ASP A 52 2.51 -11.76 5.16
C ASP A 52 2.05 -11.13 3.85
N CYS A 53 0.82 -11.41 3.38
CA CYS A 53 0.32 -10.89 2.10
C CYS A 53 0.31 -9.36 2.05
N PHE A 54 0.01 -8.69 3.16
CA PHE A 54 0.01 -7.23 3.23
C PHE A 54 1.38 -6.62 2.94
N TRP A 55 2.46 -7.28 3.36
CA TRP A 55 3.83 -6.80 3.24
C TRP A 55 4.54 -7.26 1.97
N TRP A 56 4.40 -8.54 1.65
CA TRP A 56 5.14 -9.17 0.55
C TRP A 56 4.34 -9.22 -0.75
N GLY A 57 3.05 -8.96 -0.69
CA GLY A 57 2.15 -9.04 -1.81
C GLY A 57 1.68 -10.46 -2.10
N TYR A 58 0.92 -10.59 -3.16
CA TYR A 58 0.40 -11.84 -3.67
C TYR A 58 0.53 -11.88 -5.19
N GLN A 59 0.94 -13.02 -5.74
CA GLN A 59 1.34 -13.17 -7.15
C GLN A 59 0.30 -12.71 -8.18
N ASN A 60 -0.97 -12.78 -7.83
CA ASN A 60 -2.06 -12.43 -8.74
C ASN A 60 -2.75 -11.09 -8.40
N PHE A 61 -2.13 -10.24 -7.58
CA PHE A 61 -2.76 -8.99 -7.17
C PHE A 61 -3.14 -8.10 -8.36
N SER A 62 -2.29 -8.01 -9.38
CA SER A 62 -2.54 -7.24 -10.61
C SER A 62 -3.72 -7.77 -11.44
N LYS A 63 -4.14 -9.01 -11.22
CA LYS A 63 -5.27 -9.66 -11.91
C LYS A 63 -6.59 -9.50 -11.15
N LEU A 64 -6.59 -8.81 -10.01
CA LEU A 64 -7.80 -8.60 -9.23
C LEU A 64 -8.78 -7.72 -10.01
N ASN A 65 -9.95 -8.26 -10.29
CA ASN A 65 -11.03 -7.58 -11.00
C ASN A 65 -12.36 -7.57 -10.23
N LYS A 66 -12.34 -8.07 -8.99
CA LYS A 66 -13.51 -8.17 -8.12
C LYS A 66 -13.25 -7.46 -6.80
N PRO A 67 -14.28 -6.85 -6.20
CA PRO A 67 -14.20 -6.32 -4.84
C PRO A 67 -13.82 -7.42 -3.84
N TYR A 68 -13.14 -7.04 -2.79
CA TYR A 68 -12.81 -7.91 -1.67
C TYR A 68 -13.67 -7.52 -0.46
N TYR A 69 -14.60 -8.37 -0.07
CA TYR A 69 -15.64 -8.04 0.92
C TYR A 69 -16.40 -6.75 0.56
N THR A 70 -16.45 -5.80 1.48
CA THR A 70 -17.08 -4.48 1.29
C THR A 70 -16.17 -3.49 0.57
N PHE A 71 -14.88 -3.82 0.42
CA PHE A 71 -13.90 -2.92 -0.17
C PHE A 71 -14.07 -2.85 -1.68
N LYS A 72 -14.45 -1.69 -2.15
CA LYS A 72 -14.57 -1.39 -3.58
C LYS A 72 -13.22 -1.02 -4.22
N LYS A 73 -12.27 -0.58 -3.38
CA LYS A 73 -10.93 -0.19 -3.78
C LYS A 73 -9.90 -0.78 -2.82
N ILE A 74 -8.82 -1.30 -3.38
CA ILE A 74 -7.63 -1.69 -2.63
C ILE A 74 -6.50 -0.80 -3.11
N VAL A 75 -5.97 0.01 -2.21
CA VAL A 75 -4.87 0.93 -2.47
C VAL A 75 -3.60 0.30 -1.93
N ARG A 76 -2.57 0.20 -2.75
CA ARG A 76 -1.27 -0.32 -2.35
C ARG A 76 -0.16 0.68 -2.61
N GLY A 77 0.83 0.70 -1.74
CA GLY A 77 1.93 1.64 -1.81
C GLY A 77 3.03 1.25 -2.79
N TYR A 78 3.17 -0.03 -3.12
CA TYR A 78 4.35 -0.51 -3.83
C TYR A 78 4.07 -1.65 -4.81
N GLU A 79 4.60 -1.51 -6.02
CA GLU A 79 4.67 -2.58 -7.02
C GLU A 79 5.92 -2.43 -7.90
N PRO A 80 6.94 -3.26 -7.67
CA PRO A 80 8.22 -3.12 -8.37
C PRO A 80 8.18 -3.52 -9.84
N LEU A 81 7.18 -4.32 -10.24
CA LEU A 81 7.11 -4.92 -11.57
C LEU A 81 6.16 -4.18 -12.53
N LEU A 82 5.32 -3.30 -12.01
CA LEU A 82 4.44 -2.51 -12.87
C LEU A 82 5.21 -1.30 -13.40
N SER A 83 5.28 -1.22 -14.73
CA SER A 83 5.67 0.02 -15.38
C SER A 83 4.79 1.17 -14.90
N ASN A 84 5.36 2.34 -14.76
CA ASN A 84 4.78 3.57 -14.23
C ASN A 84 3.56 4.12 -15.02
N SER A 85 2.76 3.28 -15.65
CA SER A 85 1.59 3.77 -16.38
C SER A 85 0.49 4.16 -15.41
N LEU A 86 0.02 5.39 -15.51
CA LEU A 86 -1.15 5.93 -14.82
C LEU A 86 -2.41 5.07 -15.05
N ASP A 87 -2.43 4.24 -16.08
CA ASP A 87 -3.55 3.36 -16.41
C ASP A 87 -3.77 2.29 -15.33
N ASN A 88 -2.73 1.84 -14.65
CA ASN A 88 -2.84 0.92 -13.53
C ASN A 88 -3.44 1.59 -12.28
N ILE A 89 -3.36 2.90 -12.16
CA ILE A 89 -3.95 3.67 -11.06
C ILE A 89 -5.46 3.77 -11.23
N LYS A 90 -5.94 3.76 -12.47
CA LYS A 90 -7.36 3.90 -12.80
C LYS A 90 -8.16 2.60 -12.79
N ASN A 91 -7.53 1.47 -12.53
CA ASN A 91 -8.26 0.21 -12.41
C ASN A 91 -9.31 0.32 -11.30
N LYS A 92 -10.53 -0.15 -11.56
CA LYS A 92 -11.68 -0.05 -10.65
C LYS A 92 -11.45 -0.67 -9.27
N VAL A 93 -10.62 -1.71 -9.18
CA VAL A 93 -10.38 -2.44 -7.92
C VAL A 93 -9.02 -2.13 -7.31
N ILE A 94 -8.00 -1.89 -8.15
CA ILE A 94 -6.63 -1.73 -7.70
C ILE A 94 -6.16 -0.31 -7.96
N CYS A 95 -5.43 0.24 -7.02
CA CYS A 95 -4.69 1.48 -7.18
C CYS A 95 -3.30 1.31 -6.59
N SER A 96 -2.27 1.50 -7.38
CA SER A 96 -0.89 1.60 -6.90
C SER A 96 -0.44 3.04 -6.95
N LEU A 97 -0.07 3.60 -5.81
CA LEU A 97 0.34 5.01 -5.68
C LEU A 97 1.85 5.22 -5.70
N PHE A 98 2.61 4.12 -5.74
CA PHE A 98 4.05 4.22 -5.58
C PHE A 98 4.78 3.96 -6.91
N LYS A 99 5.62 4.90 -7.31
CA LYS A 99 6.67 4.66 -8.29
C LYS A 99 7.87 4.06 -7.58
N ALA A 100 8.51 3.09 -8.19
CA ALA A 100 9.73 2.52 -7.63
C ALA A 100 10.74 3.63 -7.32
N PRO A 101 11.24 3.76 -6.08
CA PRO A 101 12.08 4.90 -5.67
C PRO A 101 13.44 4.94 -6.36
N LEU A 102 13.76 3.90 -7.09
CA LEU A 102 15.08 3.76 -7.75
C LEU A 102 15.26 4.64 -8.99
N THR A 103 14.19 5.27 -9.50
CA THR A 103 14.30 5.97 -10.79
C THR A 103 14.14 7.49 -10.72
N ASP A 104 13.33 8.04 -9.82
CA ASP A 104 13.09 9.48 -9.82
C ASP A 104 12.84 10.14 -8.46
N ASN A 105 12.97 9.41 -7.35
CA ASN A 105 12.81 9.89 -5.96
C ASN A 105 11.48 10.63 -5.67
N LYS A 106 10.48 10.49 -6.53
CA LYS A 106 9.22 11.20 -6.36
C LYS A 106 8.23 10.41 -5.51
N VAL A 107 7.55 11.12 -4.64
CA VAL A 107 6.48 10.58 -3.81
C VAL A 107 5.14 10.95 -4.41
N MET A 108 4.24 9.98 -4.49
CA MET A 108 2.86 10.19 -4.92
C MET A 108 1.92 10.12 -3.73
N ALA A 109 0.90 10.98 -3.73
CA ALA A 109 -0.23 10.91 -2.82
C ALA A 109 -1.53 10.95 -3.62
N GLY A 110 -2.56 10.26 -3.13
CA GLY A 110 -3.88 10.23 -3.76
C GLY A 110 -4.95 10.71 -2.81
N LEU A 111 -5.87 11.52 -3.33
CA LEU A 111 -7.09 11.93 -2.65
C LEU A 111 -8.24 11.04 -3.11
N PHE A 112 -8.93 10.40 -2.18
CA PHE A 112 -10.06 9.51 -2.45
C PHE A 112 -11.33 10.06 -1.78
N ASN A 113 -12.48 9.85 -2.42
CA ASN A 113 -13.76 10.01 -1.75
C ASN A 113 -14.14 8.75 -0.94
N ASP A 114 -15.21 8.83 -0.18
CA ASP A 114 -15.70 7.71 0.65
C ASP A 114 -16.16 6.50 -0.15
N SER A 115 -16.41 6.65 -1.44
CA SER A 115 -16.75 5.53 -2.33
C SER A 115 -15.53 4.82 -2.90
N GLY A 116 -14.32 5.35 -2.70
CA GLY A 116 -13.08 4.79 -3.24
C GLY A 116 -12.72 5.30 -4.62
N GLU A 117 -13.35 6.39 -5.09
CA GLU A 117 -12.96 7.04 -6.33
C GLU A 117 -11.77 7.96 -6.09
N ILE A 118 -10.84 7.99 -7.03
CA ILE A 118 -9.69 8.89 -6.99
C ILE A 118 -10.17 10.27 -7.45
N LEU A 119 -10.08 11.23 -6.55
CA LEU A 119 -10.44 12.63 -6.85
C LEU A 119 -9.26 13.38 -7.43
N ASP A 120 -8.06 13.16 -6.90
CA ASP A 120 -6.83 13.81 -7.35
C ASP A 120 -5.59 12.99 -7.03
N LEU A 121 -4.50 13.24 -7.76
CA LEU A 121 -3.20 12.64 -7.58
C LEU A 121 -2.14 13.73 -7.54
N PHE A 122 -1.32 13.70 -6.50
CA PHE A 122 -0.24 14.63 -6.27
C PHE A 122 1.10 13.93 -6.40
N GLU A 123 2.06 14.61 -7.00
CA GLU A 123 3.44 14.14 -7.12
C GLU A 123 4.37 15.20 -6.53
N SER A 124 5.36 14.77 -5.73
CA SER A 124 6.40 15.68 -5.24
C SER A 124 7.22 16.24 -6.40
N LYS A 125 7.65 17.48 -6.24
CA LYS A 125 8.59 18.13 -7.17
C LYS A 125 9.97 17.48 -7.12
#